data_d84f1e38dcf66954455295ee0ef955ec
#
_entry.id   d84f1e38dcf66954455295ee0ef955ec
#
_cell.length_a   1.000
_cell.length_b   1.000
_cell.length_c   1.000
_cell.angle_alpha   90.00
_cell.angle_beta   90.00
_cell.angle_gamma   90.00
#
_symmetry.space_group_name_H-M   'P 1'
#
loop_
_entity.id
_entity.type
_entity.pdbx_description
1 polymer ?
#
loop_
_entity_poly.entity_id
_entity_poly.type
_entity_poly.pdbx_seq_one_letter_code
_entity_poly.pdbx_strand_id
1 'polypeptide(L)'
;MPELHYDGYVNMLNKVGTSKDPLEGYTYQYEEPTPDPELAQIYSSNGIFANIIDKPSELAFKNGYDLQIGDSDLDDTIKKKLAKLKWKQTGTKALKWSRLFGGAAILMGIDDGGDWDEPVNMAAVSSINSLTAFERPEITPDYNSVFTRNIDIQTIQKIGTPEYYMITPMYGGEQIRVHESRLLLFRNGEIPRTSSMSTDYMFFGVPEYNRIKRELRDTVTSHGNGYRLLERC
;
A
#
# COMPACT_ATOMS: atom_id res chain seq x y z
N MET A 1 18.17 -38.76 7.97
CA MET A 1 16.95 -38.27 7.31
C MET A 1 16.54 -39.34 6.32
N PRO A 2 15.32 -39.82 6.29
CA PRO A 2 14.90 -40.80 5.31
C PRO A 2 14.89 -40.14 3.92
N GLU A 3 15.60 -40.69 2.98
CA GLU A 3 15.53 -40.32 1.58
C GLU A 3 14.11 -40.60 1.07
N LEU A 4 13.40 -39.55 0.67
CA LEU A 4 12.14 -39.68 -0.06
C LEU A 4 12.47 -40.27 -1.44
N HIS A 5 12.29 -41.58 -1.60
CA HIS A 5 12.23 -42.18 -2.92
C HIS A 5 10.99 -41.68 -3.64
N TYR A 6 11.15 -40.71 -4.52
CA TYR A 6 10.16 -40.42 -5.53
C TYR A 6 10.04 -41.60 -6.47
N ASP A 7 8.85 -42.19 -6.52
CA ASP A 7 8.48 -43.19 -7.51
C ASP A 7 8.66 -42.53 -8.91
N GLY A 8 9.62 -43.03 -9.67
CA GLY A 8 10.26 -42.33 -10.79
C GLY A 8 9.39 -42.06 -12.01
N TYR A 9 8.21 -41.46 -11.84
CA TYR A 9 7.42 -41.02 -12.98
C TYR A 9 7.89 -39.62 -13.43
N VAL A 10 8.73 -39.61 -14.46
CA VAL A 10 9.19 -38.37 -15.11
C VAL A 10 8.43 -38.19 -16.39
N ASN A 11 7.59 -37.16 -16.46
CA ASN A 11 6.94 -36.77 -17.70
C ASN A 11 7.76 -35.69 -18.41
N MET A 12 8.49 -36.11 -19.48
CA MET A 12 9.35 -35.20 -20.25
C MET A 12 8.58 -34.06 -20.94
N LEU A 13 7.31 -34.26 -21.30
CA LEU A 13 6.49 -33.26 -21.98
C LEU A 13 6.03 -32.17 -21.03
N ASN A 14 5.61 -32.53 -19.83
CA ASN A 14 5.11 -31.58 -18.80
C ASN A 14 6.17 -31.22 -17.77
N LYS A 15 7.39 -31.80 -17.88
CA LYS A 15 8.51 -31.63 -16.94
C LYS A 15 8.20 -32.03 -15.48
N VAL A 16 7.08 -32.70 -15.22
CA VAL A 16 6.68 -33.22 -13.92
C VAL A 16 7.69 -34.26 -13.45
N GLY A 17 8.19 -34.16 -12.21
CA GLY A 17 9.24 -35.02 -11.66
C GLY A 17 10.66 -34.68 -12.11
N THR A 18 10.89 -33.55 -12.81
CA THR A 18 12.23 -33.03 -13.15
C THR A 18 12.56 -31.82 -12.31
N SER A 19 13.83 -31.41 -12.27
CA SER A 19 14.27 -30.14 -11.62
C SER A 19 13.62 -28.88 -12.21
N LYS A 20 12.83 -29.01 -13.25
CA LYS A 20 12.04 -27.95 -13.91
C LYS A 20 10.53 -28.16 -13.76
N ASP A 21 10.14 -29.02 -12.81
CA ASP A 21 8.72 -29.26 -12.49
C ASP A 21 8.08 -27.98 -11.98
N PRO A 22 7.04 -27.46 -12.64
CA PRO A 22 6.34 -26.26 -12.15
C PRO A 22 5.71 -26.48 -10.77
N LEU A 23 5.46 -27.73 -10.36
CA LEU A 23 4.89 -28.07 -9.05
C LEU A 23 5.94 -28.13 -7.95
N GLU A 24 7.21 -28.44 -8.23
CA GLU A 24 8.30 -28.37 -7.24
C GLU A 24 8.69 -26.92 -6.89
N GLY A 25 8.36 -25.97 -7.75
CA GLY A 25 8.56 -24.55 -7.48
C GLY A 25 7.70 -23.95 -6.35
N TYR A 26 6.95 -24.76 -5.58
CA TYR A 26 6.19 -24.30 -4.41
C TYR A 26 7.04 -24.14 -3.13
N THR A 27 8.38 -24.12 -3.23
CA THR A 27 9.22 -23.68 -2.12
C THR A 27 9.03 -22.18 -1.90
N TYR A 28 8.75 -21.80 -0.65
CA TYR A 28 8.71 -20.41 -0.20
C TYR A 28 10.10 -19.79 -0.37
N GLN A 29 10.37 -19.22 -1.53
CA GLN A 29 11.61 -18.47 -1.78
C GLN A 29 11.31 -17.00 -1.61
N TYR A 30 12.28 -16.29 -1.02
CA TYR A 30 12.27 -14.84 -1.01
C TYR A 30 12.31 -14.34 -2.46
N GLU A 31 11.30 -13.57 -2.84
CA GLU A 31 11.28 -12.86 -4.11
C GLU A 31 11.59 -11.39 -3.84
N GLU A 32 12.47 -10.81 -4.64
CA GLU A 32 12.76 -9.38 -4.56
C GLU A 32 11.50 -8.54 -4.78
N PRO A 33 11.36 -7.42 -4.04
CA PRO A 33 10.27 -6.48 -4.24
C PRO A 33 10.21 -5.99 -5.69
N THR A 34 9.02 -6.01 -6.25
CA THR A 34 8.81 -5.45 -7.60
C THR A 34 8.96 -3.93 -7.55
N PRO A 35 9.81 -3.33 -8.42
CA PRO A 35 10.00 -1.88 -8.46
C PRO A 35 8.72 -1.10 -8.74
N ASP A 36 8.58 0.10 -8.17
CA ASP A 36 7.38 0.93 -8.32
C ASP A 36 7.00 1.27 -9.77
N PRO A 37 7.96 1.58 -10.68
CA PRO A 37 7.64 1.80 -12.08
C PRO A 37 7.05 0.57 -12.77
N GLU A 38 7.52 -0.63 -12.41
CA GLU A 38 6.99 -1.89 -12.92
C GLU A 38 5.58 -2.15 -12.39
N LEU A 39 5.32 -1.90 -11.10
CA LEU A 39 3.98 -1.98 -10.52
C LEU A 39 2.99 -1.06 -11.24
N ALA A 40 3.37 0.17 -11.51
CA ALA A 40 2.57 1.12 -12.27
C ALA A 40 2.28 0.65 -13.69
N GLN A 41 3.27 0.05 -14.36
CA GLN A 41 3.12 -0.50 -15.70
C GLN A 41 2.18 -1.71 -15.72
N ILE A 42 2.34 -2.64 -14.77
CA ILE A 42 1.46 -3.81 -14.64
C ILE A 42 0.03 -3.38 -14.37
N TYR A 43 -0.17 -2.43 -13.46
CA TYR A 43 -1.49 -1.88 -13.17
C TYR A 43 -2.16 -1.25 -14.40
N SER A 44 -1.39 -0.54 -15.23
CA SER A 44 -1.91 0.12 -16.44
C SER A 44 -2.19 -0.85 -17.59
N SER A 45 -1.50 -2.00 -17.63
CA SER A 45 -1.57 -2.95 -18.76
C SER A 45 -2.40 -4.21 -18.47
N ASN A 46 -2.61 -4.57 -17.19
CA ASN A 46 -3.29 -5.80 -16.80
C ASN A 46 -4.64 -5.50 -16.12
N GLY A 47 -5.73 -5.71 -16.85
CA GLY A 47 -7.09 -5.43 -16.36
C GLY A 47 -7.52 -6.30 -15.17
N ILE A 48 -7.00 -7.53 -15.04
CA ILE A 48 -7.29 -8.38 -13.87
C ILE A 48 -6.64 -7.77 -12.64
N PHE A 49 -5.37 -7.41 -12.72
CA PHE A 49 -4.66 -6.78 -11.61
C PHE A 49 -5.26 -5.41 -11.26
N ALA A 50 -5.60 -4.59 -12.26
CA ALA A 50 -6.28 -3.32 -12.03
C ALA A 50 -7.58 -3.52 -11.23
N ASN A 51 -8.40 -4.52 -11.59
CA ASN A 51 -9.63 -4.82 -10.84
C ASN A 51 -9.36 -5.28 -9.39
N ILE A 52 -8.29 -6.04 -9.15
CA ILE A 52 -7.88 -6.46 -7.79
C ILE A 52 -7.53 -5.24 -6.94
N ILE A 53 -6.91 -4.22 -7.52
CA ILE A 53 -6.57 -2.98 -6.81
C ILE A 53 -7.80 -2.09 -6.62
N ASP A 54 -8.58 -1.88 -7.68
CA ASP A 54 -9.64 -0.87 -7.73
C ASP A 54 -10.89 -1.28 -6.96
N LYS A 55 -11.39 -2.49 -7.19
CA LYS A 55 -12.68 -2.92 -6.64
C LYS A 55 -12.80 -2.86 -5.12
N PRO A 56 -11.83 -3.37 -4.33
CA PRO A 56 -11.91 -3.26 -2.87
C PRO A 56 -11.89 -1.80 -2.41
N SER A 57 -11.07 -0.95 -3.06
CA SER A 57 -10.94 0.46 -2.72
C SER A 57 -12.23 1.24 -3.00
N GLU A 58 -12.88 0.97 -4.14
CA GLU A 58 -14.18 1.55 -4.49
C GLU A 58 -15.29 1.08 -3.56
N LEU A 59 -15.31 -0.22 -3.23
CA LEU A 59 -16.32 -0.81 -2.35
C LEU A 59 -16.22 -0.28 -0.92
N ALA A 60 -15.01 -0.04 -0.41
CA ALA A 60 -14.79 0.49 0.93
C ALA A 60 -15.47 1.87 1.11
N PHE A 61 -15.50 2.69 0.07
CA PHE A 61 -16.10 4.02 0.10
C PHE A 61 -17.46 4.12 -0.59
N LYS A 62 -18.00 2.99 -1.11
CA LYS A 62 -19.24 3.00 -1.91
C LYS A 62 -20.42 3.55 -1.15
N ASN A 63 -20.66 3.04 0.06
CA ASN A 63 -21.81 3.39 0.88
C ASN A 63 -21.61 4.67 1.70
N GLY A 64 -20.42 5.30 1.59
CA GLY A 64 -20.07 6.44 2.41
C GLY A 64 -19.73 6.02 3.85
N TYR A 65 -19.98 6.91 4.78
CA TYR A 65 -19.76 6.69 6.22
C TYR A 65 -20.94 7.28 6.98
N ASP A 66 -21.28 6.67 8.08
CA ASP A 66 -22.25 7.18 9.02
C ASP A 66 -21.52 7.73 10.24
N LEU A 67 -21.78 9.02 10.55
CA LEU A 67 -21.24 9.70 11.70
C LEU A 67 -22.32 9.71 12.79
N GLN A 68 -21.98 9.22 13.96
CA GLN A 68 -22.87 9.16 15.12
C GLN A 68 -22.20 9.87 16.31
N ILE A 69 -22.17 11.20 16.30
CA ILE A 69 -21.57 12.01 17.38
C ILE A 69 -22.60 12.31 18.47
N GLY A 70 -23.89 12.01 18.20
CA GLY A 70 -24.97 12.25 19.14
C GLY A 70 -25.65 13.62 19.00
N ASP A 71 -25.17 14.46 18.08
CA ASP A 71 -25.76 15.74 17.70
C ASP A 71 -25.91 15.79 16.18
N SER A 72 -27.17 15.80 15.71
CA SER A 72 -27.47 15.77 14.27
C SER A 72 -26.95 16.98 13.51
N ASP A 73 -26.90 18.15 14.12
CA ASP A 73 -26.44 19.38 13.48
C ASP A 73 -24.92 19.38 13.29
N LEU A 74 -24.19 18.81 14.24
CA LEU A 74 -22.75 18.57 14.13
C LEU A 74 -22.44 17.52 13.08
N ASP A 75 -23.20 16.42 13.04
CA ASP A 75 -23.04 15.37 12.03
C ASP A 75 -23.18 15.94 10.62
N ASP A 76 -24.21 16.72 10.36
CA ASP A 76 -24.45 17.34 9.06
C ASP A 76 -23.36 18.37 8.70
N THR A 77 -22.90 19.13 9.68
CA THR A 77 -21.82 20.11 9.47
C THR A 77 -20.51 19.42 9.08
N ILE A 78 -20.17 18.32 9.76
CA ILE A 78 -18.95 17.55 9.47
C ILE A 78 -19.08 16.88 8.12
N LYS A 79 -20.22 16.25 7.80
CA LYS A 79 -20.49 15.64 6.47
C LYS A 79 -20.29 16.66 5.35
N LYS A 80 -20.81 17.89 5.50
CA LYS A 80 -20.64 18.97 4.52
C LYS A 80 -19.17 19.38 4.36
N LYS A 81 -18.42 19.50 5.48
CA LYS A 81 -16.98 19.82 5.45
C LYS A 81 -16.17 18.72 4.75
N LEU A 82 -16.41 17.44 5.07
CA LEU A 82 -15.75 16.30 4.45
C LEU A 82 -16.09 16.19 2.95
N ALA A 83 -17.32 16.49 2.55
CA ALA A 83 -17.70 16.56 1.15
C ALA A 83 -16.96 17.68 0.40
N LYS A 84 -16.83 18.88 1.00
CA LYS A 84 -16.04 19.99 0.45
C LYS A 84 -14.57 19.63 0.28
N LEU A 85 -14.00 18.90 1.22
CA LEU A 85 -12.61 18.38 1.17
C LEU A 85 -12.44 17.20 0.21
N LYS A 86 -13.51 16.74 -0.44
CA LYS A 86 -13.51 15.57 -1.33
C LYS A 86 -12.94 14.31 -0.67
N TRP A 87 -13.20 14.16 0.64
CA TRP A 87 -12.66 13.05 1.44
C TRP A 87 -12.85 11.68 0.80
N LYS A 88 -14.07 11.41 0.29
CA LYS A 88 -14.37 10.13 -0.35
C LYS A 88 -13.44 9.84 -1.53
N GLN A 89 -13.20 10.82 -2.38
CA GLN A 89 -12.34 10.66 -3.57
C GLN A 89 -10.87 10.50 -3.16
N THR A 90 -10.39 11.35 -2.25
CA THR A 90 -9.01 11.32 -1.76
C THR A 90 -8.71 10.03 -0.98
N GLY A 91 -9.64 9.60 -0.13
CA GLY A 91 -9.52 8.35 0.63
C GLY A 91 -9.53 7.11 -0.27
N THR A 92 -10.44 7.06 -1.27
CA THR A 92 -10.46 5.98 -2.26
C THR A 92 -9.12 5.94 -3.02
N LYS A 93 -8.60 7.09 -3.43
CA LYS A 93 -7.31 7.21 -4.13
C LYS A 93 -6.16 6.72 -3.25
N ALA A 94 -6.09 7.16 -1.99
CA ALA A 94 -5.04 6.73 -1.06
C ALA A 94 -5.11 5.23 -0.78
N LEU A 95 -6.30 4.66 -0.58
CA LEU A 95 -6.46 3.23 -0.39
C LEU A 95 -6.05 2.43 -1.62
N LYS A 96 -6.39 2.90 -2.81
CA LYS A 96 -5.98 2.31 -4.08
C LYS A 96 -4.47 2.30 -4.23
N TRP A 97 -3.81 3.43 -4.00
CA TRP A 97 -2.35 3.54 -4.09
C TRP A 97 -1.63 2.77 -2.98
N SER A 98 -2.20 2.67 -1.80
CA SER A 98 -1.62 1.82 -0.74
C SER A 98 -1.62 0.34 -1.15
N ARG A 99 -2.66 -0.14 -1.82
CA ARG A 99 -2.70 -1.51 -2.34
C ARG A 99 -1.72 -1.73 -3.49
N LEU A 100 -1.59 -0.73 -4.37
CA LEU A 100 -0.70 -0.82 -5.54
C LEU A 100 0.78 -0.80 -5.13
N PHE A 101 1.19 0.17 -4.33
CA PHE A 101 2.60 0.41 -3.96
C PHE A 101 2.97 -0.08 -2.55
N GLY A 102 2.02 -0.66 -1.82
CA GLY A 102 2.23 -1.06 -0.42
C GLY A 102 2.00 0.07 0.59
N GLY A 103 1.91 1.32 0.14
CA GLY A 103 1.69 2.48 0.99
C GLY A 103 1.25 3.72 0.24
N ALA A 104 0.58 4.60 0.97
CA ALA A 104 0.20 5.94 0.52
C ALA A 104 0.02 6.84 1.74
N ALA A 105 -0.03 8.15 1.54
CA ALA A 105 -0.38 9.08 2.59
C ALA A 105 -1.34 10.15 2.08
N ILE A 106 -2.18 10.65 2.97
CA ILE A 106 -2.93 11.89 2.74
C ILE A 106 -2.31 12.97 3.61
N LEU A 107 -1.79 14.00 2.98
CA LEU A 107 -1.33 15.22 3.64
C LEU A 107 -2.54 16.09 3.95
N MET A 108 -2.67 16.45 5.21
CA MET A 108 -3.72 17.33 5.70
C MET A 108 -3.19 18.77 5.79
N GLY A 109 -3.77 19.67 5.01
CA GLY A 109 -3.52 21.12 5.15
C GLY A 109 -4.30 21.64 6.34
N ILE A 110 -3.66 21.66 7.52
CA ILE A 110 -4.24 22.06 8.78
C ILE A 110 -3.81 23.52 9.06
N ASP A 111 -4.77 24.34 9.41
CA ASP A 111 -4.53 25.72 9.82
C ASP A 111 -4.45 25.76 11.37
N ASP A 112 -3.24 25.60 11.87
CA ASP A 112 -2.90 25.64 13.31
C ASP A 112 -1.78 26.65 13.61
N GLY A 113 -1.35 27.41 12.59
CA GLY A 113 -0.30 28.41 12.69
C GLY A 113 1.13 27.83 12.74
N GLY A 114 1.29 26.51 12.66
CA GLY A 114 2.60 25.84 12.65
C GLY A 114 3.05 25.45 11.24
N ASP A 115 4.35 25.18 11.09
CA ASP A 115 4.96 24.72 9.86
C ASP A 115 4.70 23.21 9.61
N TRP A 116 5.01 22.72 8.39
CA TRP A 116 4.75 21.33 8.01
C TRP A 116 5.54 20.30 8.83
N ASP A 117 6.71 20.67 9.30
CA ASP A 117 7.61 19.82 10.10
C ASP A 117 7.34 19.93 11.61
N GLU A 118 6.43 20.79 12.02
CA GLU A 118 5.97 20.86 13.41
C GLU A 118 4.78 19.92 13.67
N PRO A 119 4.70 19.32 14.87
CA PRO A 119 3.53 18.55 15.25
C PRO A 119 2.28 19.42 15.26
N VAL A 120 1.13 18.84 14.90
CA VAL A 120 -0.15 19.56 14.92
C VAL A 120 -0.47 20.07 16.31
N ASN A 121 -0.66 21.37 16.46
CA ASN A 121 -1.14 21.99 17.69
C ASN A 121 -2.67 21.89 17.77
N MET A 122 -3.16 20.80 18.37
CA MET A 122 -4.60 20.53 18.48
C MET A 122 -5.40 21.65 19.15
N ALA A 123 -4.78 22.45 20.01
CA ALA A 123 -5.44 23.57 20.68
C ALA A 123 -5.61 24.81 19.78
N ALA A 124 -4.78 24.93 18.73
CA ALA A 124 -4.79 26.05 17.81
C ALA A 124 -5.45 25.73 16.45
N VAL A 125 -5.88 24.49 16.23
CA VAL A 125 -6.53 24.10 14.95
C VAL A 125 -7.79 24.92 14.74
N SER A 126 -7.80 25.72 13.67
CA SER A 126 -8.95 26.49 13.22
C SER A 126 -9.75 25.76 12.13
N SER A 127 -9.05 25.15 11.19
CA SER A 127 -9.67 24.43 10.08
C SER A 127 -8.73 23.41 9.42
N ILE A 128 -9.32 22.47 8.67
CA ILE A 128 -8.63 21.66 7.68
C ILE A 128 -9.00 22.21 6.30
N ASN A 129 -8.01 22.66 5.55
CA ASN A 129 -8.20 23.39 4.29
C ASN A 129 -8.09 22.48 3.06
N SER A 130 -7.27 21.44 3.14
CA SER A 130 -7.02 20.53 2.01
C SER A 130 -6.66 19.12 2.45
N LEU A 131 -6.91 18.17 1.56
CA LEU A 131 -6.49 16.78 1.66
C LEU A 131 -5.84 16.39 0.33
N THR A 132 -4.55 16.06 0.34
CA THR A 132 -3.80 15.69 -0.84
C THR A 132 -3.22 14.29 -0.68
N ALA A 133 -3.58 13.38 -1.58
CA ALA A 133 -3.07 12.01 -1.56
C ALA A 133 -1.76 11.92 -2.34
N PHE A 134 -0.75 11.34 -1.70
CA PHE A 134 0.57 11.02 -2.25
C PHE A 134 0.78 9.51 -2.30
N GLU A 135 1.46 9.06 -3.33
CA GLU A 135 1.85 7.67 -3.53
C GLU A 135 3.13 7.36 -2.74
N ARG A 136 3.36 6.09 -2.38
CA ARG A 136 4.58 5.69 -1.66
C ARG A 136 5.87 6.19 -2.33
N PRO A 137 6.03 6.13 -3.68
CA PRO A 137 7.24 6.62 -4.34
C PRO A 137 7.54 8.11 -4.11
N GLU A 138 6.53 8.89 -3.77
CA GLU A 138 6.66 10.32 -3.45
C GLU A 138 7.03 10.58 -1.99
N ILE A 139 7.04 9.52 -1.14
CA ILE A 139 7.17 9.65 0.31
C ILE A 139 8.39 8.88 0.78
N THR A 140 9.36 9.56 1.35
CA THR A 140 10.55 8.96 1.93
C THR A 140 10.55 9.16 3.46
N PRO A 141 10.54 8.08 4.26
CA PRO A 141 10.65 8.19 5.71
C PRO A 141 12.00 8.78 6.12
N ASP A 142 12.03 9.67 7.11
CA ASP A 142 13.28 10.11 7.73
C ASP A 142 13.75 9.05 8.73
N TYR A 143 14.68 8.21 8.31
CA TYR A 143 15.22 7.12 9.11
C TYR A 143 15.92 7.60 10.40
N ASN A 144 16.49 8.80 10.39
CA ASN A 144 17.13 9.35 11.59
C ASN A 144 16.11 9.62 12.69
N SER A 145 14.90 10.01 12.33
CA SER A 145 13.84 10.29 13.29
C SER A 145 13.35 9.04 14.05
N VAL A 146 13.52 7.84 13.47
CA VAL A 146 13.20 6.57 14.16
C VAL A 146 14.04 6.36 15.41
N PHE A 147 15.33 6.74 15.36
CA PHE A 147 16.30 6.50 16.43
C PHE A 147 16.33 7.64 17.45
N THR A 148 15.95 8.85 17.06
CA THR A 148 15.98 10.05 17.92
C THR A 148 14.69 10.27 18.66
N ARG A 149 13.65 9.51 18.36
CA ARG A 149 12.33 9.65 18.99
C ARG A 149 12.41 9.39 20.49
N ASN A 150 12.03 10.39 21.30
CA ASN A 150 11.95 10.24 22.74
C ASN A 150 10.91 9.19 23.12
N ILE A 151 11.32 8.24 23.98
CA ILE A 151 10.42 7.20 24.49
C ILE A 151 9.64 7.78 25.67
N ASP A 152 8.43 8.24 25.39
CA ASP A 152 7.45 8.58 26.41
C ASP A 152 6.36 7.50 26.46
N ILE A 153 5.64 7.37 27.58
CA ILE A 153 4.59 6.37 27.77
C ILE A 153 3.51 6.47 26.67
N GLN A 154 3.22 7.69 26.20
CA GLN A 154 2.27 7.92 25.12
C GLN A 154 2.82 7.55 23.73
N THR A 155 4.13 7.50 23.55
CA THR A 155 4.79 7.20 22.29
C THR A 155 5.27 5.76 22.16
N ILE A 156 5.10 4.93 23.20
CA ILE A 156 5.55 3.54 23.23
C ILE A 156 5.01 2.74 22.03
N GLN A 157 3.76 2.99 21.60
CA GLN A 157 3.14 2.35 20.45
C GLN A 157 3.78 2.75 19.11
N LYS A 158 4.53 3.84 19.09
CA LYS A 158 5.16 4.42 17.91
C LYS A 158 6.66 4.12 17.82
N ILE A 159 7.22 3.34 18.76
CA ILE A 159 8.62 2.92 18.73
C ILE A 159 8.92 2.19 17.42
N GLY A 160 10.01 2.60 16.77
CA GLY A 160 10.45 2.02 15.51
C GLY A 160 9.62 2.49 14.29
N THR A 161 8.90 3.61 14.41
CA THR A 161 8.25 4.28 13.28
C THR A 161 8.85 5.67 13.09
N PRO A 162 8.96 6.16 11.84
CA PRO A 162 9.44 7.51 11.56
C PRO A 162 8.53 8.58 12.17
N GLU A 163 9.13 9.65 12.65
CA GLU A 163 8.41 10.84 13.13
C GLU A 163 8.21 11.84 12.00
N TYR A 164 9.14 11.85 11.03
CA TYR A 164 9.13 12.76 9.90
C TYR A 164 9.16 12.00 8.59
N TYR A 165 8.53 12.59 7.58
CA TYR A 165 8.49 12.10 6.21
C TYR A 165 8.87 13.23 5.25
N MET A 166 9.69 12.89 4.26
CA MET A 166 10.01 13.80 3.15
C MET A 166 9.05 13.51 2.00
N ILE A 167 8.28 14.49 1.57
CA ILE A 167 7.39 14.38 0.42
C ILE A 167 8.02 15.13 -0.75
N THR A 168 8.21 14.40 -1.85
CA THR A 168 8.75 14.94 -3.11
C THR A 168 7.71 14.72 -4.20
N PRO A 169 6.90 15.74 -4.56
CA PRO A 169 5.87 15.59 -5.59
C PRO A 169 6.49 15.21 -6.94
N MET A 170 5.95 14.20 -7.62
CA MET A 170 6.52 13.65 -8.84
C MET A 170 6.44 14.62 -10.03
N TYR A 171 5.45 15.52 -10.05
CA TYR A 171 5.24 16.47 -11.13
C TYR A 171 5.84 17.86 -10.91
N GLY A 172 6.83 17.96 -10.04
CA GLY A 172 7.48 19.22 -9.70
C GLY A 172 6.98 19.80 -8.39
N GLY A 173 7.87 20.47 -7.70
CA GLY A 173 7.67 21.02 -6.38
C GLY A 173 8.93 20.84 -5.55
N GLU A 174 9.05 21.65 -4.52
CA GLU A 174 10.13 21.48 -3.54
C GLU A 174 9.83 20.28 -2.63
N GLN A 175 10.88 19.61 -2.20
CA GLN A 175 10.77 18.60 -1.18
C GLN A 175 10.36 19.24 0.14
N ILE A 176 9.31 18.73 0.74
CA ILE A 176 8.81 19.21 2.03
C ILE A 176 9.02 18.14 3.10
N ARG A 177 9.50 18.57 4.28
CA ARG A 177 9.56 17.75 5.47
C ARG A 177 8.25 17.90 6.24
N VAL A 178 7.63 16.78 6.58
CA VAL A 178 6.31 16.75 7.20
C VAL A 178 6.33 15.89 8.46
N HIS A 179 5.78 16.41 9.54
CA HIS A 179 5.58 15.64 10.77
C HIS A 179 4.44 14.62 10.60
N GLU A 180 4.59 13.43 11.20
CA GLU A 180 3.61 12.32 11.07
C GLU A 180 2.17 12.71 11.42
N SER A 181 1.98 13.64 12.39
CA SER A 181 0.65 14.08 12.83
C SER A 181 -0.15 14.81 11.75
N ARG A 182 0.52 15.30 10.70
CA ARG A 182 -0.10 15.95 9.54
C ARG A 182 -0.41 14.97 8.39
N LEU A 183 -0.11 13.68 8.59
CA LEU A 183 -0.29 12.64 7.60
C LEU A 183 -1.27 11.57 8.07
N LEU A 184 -2.18 11.17 7.19
CA LEU A 184 -2.93 9.93 7.32
C LEU A 184 -2.23 8.87 6.49
N LEU A 185 -1.51 7.97 7.16
CA LEU A 185 -0.74 6.90 6.52
C LEU A 185 -1.62 5.69 6.23
N PHE A 186 -1.63 5.26 4.98
CA PHE A 186 -2.26 4.03 4.51
C PHE A 186 -1.19 2.98 4.27
N ARG A 187 -1.26 1.84 4.94
CA ARG A 187 -0.32 0.73 4.81
C ARG A 187 -1.06 -0.52 4.35
N ASN A 188 -0.57 -1.16 3.30
CA ASN A 188 -1.15 -2.41 2.82
C ASN A 188 -0.37 -3.59 3.39
N GLY A 189 -1.06 -4.43 4.17
CA GLY A 189 -0.49 -5.65 4.74
C GLY A 189 0.72 -5.42 5.65
N GLU A 190 0.55 -5.66 6.93
CA GLU A 190 1.63 -5.52 7.89
C GLU A 190 2.75 -6.53 7.62
N ILE A 191 3.98 -6.08 7.81
CA ILE A 191 5.18 -6.91 7.75
C ILE A 191 5.69 -7.07 9.19
N PRO A 192 5.96 -8.30 9.64
CA PRO A 192 6.59 -8.51 10.95
C PRO A 192 7.90 -7.71 11.04
N ARG A 193 8.11 -7.01 12.15
CA ARG A 193 9.31 -6.18 12.37
C ARG A 193 10.62 -6.97 12.32
N THR A 194 10.56 -8.27 12.56
CA THR A 194 11.70 -9.20 12.48
C THR A 194 12.04 -9.60 11.04
N SER A 195 11.19 -9.25 10.07
CA SER A 195 11.46 -9.53 8.67
C SER A 195 12.50 -8.56 8.11
N SER A 196 13.49 -9.09 7.38
CA SER A 196 14.44 -8.26 6.60
C SER A 196 13.74 -7.38 5.56
N MET A 197 12.52 -7.78 5.15
CA MET A 197 11.69 -7.03 4.20
C MET A 197 11.16 -5.70 4.76
N SER A 198 11.22 -5.47 6.07
CA SER A 198 10.71 -4.23 6.67
C SER A 198 11.44 -2.98 6.20
N THR A 199 12.74 -3.10 5.90
CA THR A 199 13.57 -2.05 5.31
C THR A 199 13.29 -1.84 3.83
N ASP A 200 13.04 -2.91 3.09
CA ASP A 200 12.79 -2.86 1.64
C ASP A 200 11.51 -2.11 1.31
N TYR A 201 10.52 -2.19 2.20
CA TYR A 201 9.24 -1.51 2.05
C TYR A 201 9.14 -0.19 2.82
N MET A 202 10.25 0.36 3.33
CA MET A 202 10.35 1.71 3.91
C MET A 202 9.26 2.03 4.95
N PHE A 203 9.03 1.11 5.91
CA PHE A 203 7.97 1.26 6.94
C PHE A 203 6.52 1.27 6.42
N PHE A 204 6.31 1.06 5.13
CA PHE A 204 5.01 0.80 4.54
C PHE A 204 4.69 -0.70 4.54
N GLY A 205 3.68 -1.10 3.81
CA GLY A 205 3.28 -2.50 3.67
C GLY A 205 3.74 -3.11 2.35
N VAL A 206 3.37 -4.37 2.13
CA VAL A 206 3.67 -5.11 0.91
C VAL A 206 2.68 -4.73 -0.19
N PRO A 207 3.14 -4.37 -1.41
CA PRO A 207 2.28 -4.25 -2.59
C PRO A 207 1.46 -5.52 -2.83
N GLU A 208 0.20 -5.37 -3.21
CA GLU A 208 -0.69 -6.51 -3.46
C GLU A 208 -0.13 -7.45 -4.54
N TYR A 209 0.51 -6.88 -5.56
CA TYR A 209 1.15 -7.65 -6.63
C TYR A 209 2.16 -8.66 -6.10
N ASN A 210 3.02 -8.27 -5.17
CA ASN A 210 4.05 -9.16 -4.65
C ASN A 210 3.49 -10.37 -3.88
N ARG A 211 2.23 -10.29 -3.43
CA ARG A 211 1.52 -11.38 -2.77
C ARG A 211 0.86 -12.35 -3.73
N ILE A 212 0.46 -11.87 -4.91
CA ILE A 212 -0.33 -12.61 -5.88
C ILE A 212 0.39 -12.78 -7.22
N LYS A 213 1.63 -12.34 -7.33
CA LYS A 213 2.43 -12.33 -8.57
C LYS A 213 2.45 -13.68 -9.27
N ARG A 214 2.58 -14.75 -8.50
CA ARG A 214 2.62 -16.12 -9.01
C ARG A 214 1.26 -16.56 -9.55
N GLU A 215 0.23 -16.42 -8.72
CA GLU A 215 -1.14 -16.80 -9.08
C GLU A 215 -1.64 -16.02 -10.28
N LEU A 216 -1.29 -14.74 -10.36
CA LEU A 216 -1.64 -13.90 -11.50
C LEU A 216 -0.95 -14.39 -12.79
N ARG A 217 0.35 -14.72 -12.72
CA ARG A 217 1.10 -15.25 -13.85
C ARG A 217 0.54 -16.58 -14.31
N ASP A 218 0.23 -17.49 -13.38
CA ASP A 218 -0.30 -18.81 -13.68
C ASP A 218 -1.69 -18.71 -14.31
N THR A 219 -2.52 -17.79 -13.83
CA THR A 219 -3.84 -17.49 -14.41
C THR A 219 -3.72 -16.99 -15.84
N VAL A 220 -2.86 -16.01 -16.11
CA VAL A 220 -2.66 -15.45 -17.45
C VAL A 220 -2.12 -16.51 -18.41
N THR A 221 -1.18 -17.35 -17.94
CA THR A 221 -0.62 -18.45 -18.74
C THR A 221 -1.68 -19.49 -19.07
N SER A 222 -2.50 -19.88 -18.11
CA SER A 222 -3.58 -20.85 -18.31
C SER A 222 -4.62 -20.36 -19.30
N HIS A 223 -5.02 -19.09 -19.20
CA HIS A 223 -5.91 -18.46 -20.18
C HIS A 223 -5.30 -18.45 -21.58
N GLY A 224 -4.03 -18.06 -21.72
CA GLY A 224 -3.33 -18.05 -23.00
C GLY A 224 -3.22 -19.46 -23.63
N ASN A 225 -2.96 -20.48 -22.82
CA ASN A 225 -2.92 -21.86 -23.28
C ASN A 225 -4.31 -22.38 -23.70
N GLY A 226 -5.36 -22.06 -22.94
CA GLY A 226 -6.74 -22.39 -23.30
C GLY A 226 -7.16 -21.76 -24.63
N TYR A 227 -6.83 -20.49 -24.86
CA TYR A 227 -7.09 -19.81 -26.12
C TYR A 227 -6.39 -20.48 -27.32
N ARG A 228 -5.09 -20.80 -27.17
CA ARG A 228 -4.32 -21.50 -28.20
C ARG A 228 -4.88 -22.90 -28.52
N LEU A 229 -5.47 -23.59 -27.56
CA LEU A 229 -6.12 -24.87 -27.80
C LEU A 229 -7.40 -24.70 -28.62
N LEU A 230 -8.19 -23.67 -28.34
CA LEU A 230 -9.42 -23.36 -29.08
C LEU A 230 -9.14 -22.92 -30.52
N GLU A 231 -8.04 -22.21 -30.78
CA GLU A 231 -7.63 -21.84 -32.15
C GLU A 231 -7.19 -23.01 -33.01
N ARG A 232 -6.85 -24.16 -32.41
CA ARG A 232 -6.39 -25.36 -33.11
C ARG A 232 -7.49 -26.40 -33.35
N CYS A 233 -8.68 -26.15 -32.82
CA CYS A 233 -9.88 -26.96 -33.07
C CYS A 233 -10.76 -26.34 -34.15
#